data_ea9bd357517e9850b7b5f6d4bb9f29d9
#
_entry.id   ea9bd357517e9850b7b5f6d4bb9f29d9
#
_cell.length_a   1.000
_cell.length_b   1.000
_cell.length_c   1.000
_cell.angle_alpha   90.00
_cell.angle_beta   90.00
_cell.angle_gamma   90.00
#
_symmetry.space_group_name_H-M   'P 1'
#
loop_
_entity.id
_entity.type
_entity.pdbx_description
1 polymer ?
#
loop_
_entity_poly.entity_id
_entity_poly.type
_entity_poly.pdbx_seq_one_letter_code
_entity_poly.pdbx_strand_id
1 'polypeptide(L)'
;EKYRENVIVYGENFIERLYATEGDSLSSLSNGLISESILGHEGDMDILISLTYSLGIMLNTASVKPYITWGYEVENVFLAIKDHEANQIVERVTFFKNLGDKTRYEVLMNIAKGITSTKIIAKNLSVSSATISYHLNNLVTAKLIYLEQIKEKNTYKVNEEVIKRTIDGFIKDLEKKKKKK
;
A
#
# COMPACT_ATOMS: atom_id res chain seq x y z
N GLU A 1 24.59 -3.93 -25.46
CA GLU A 1 25.52 -4.97 -24.92
C GLU A 1 25.24 -5.17 -23.42
N LYS A 2 25.38 -4.16 -22.56
CA LYS A 2 25.18 -4.23 -21.10
C LYS A 2 23.79 -4.79 -20.67
N TYR A 3 22.73 -4.44 -21.36
CA TYR A 3 21.37 -4.98 -21.05
C TYR A 3 21.24 -6.46 -21.42
N ARG A 4 21.91 -6.92 -22.46
CA ARG A 4 21.89 -8.32 -22.88
C ARG A 4 22.54 -9.23 -21.86
N GLU A 5 23.69 -8.85 -21.32
CA GLU A 5 24.39 -9.58 -20.28
C GLU A 5 23.54 -9.69 -19.00
N ASN A 6 22.96 -8.57 -18.57
CA ASN A 6 22.09 -8.56 -17.39
C ASN A 6 20.86 -9.48 -17.53
N VAL A 7 20.27 -9.58 -18.73
CA VAL A 7 19.12 -10.45 -18.98
C VAL A 7 19.51 -11.92 -18.97
N ILE A 8 20.68 -12.27 -19.48
CA ILE A 8 21.19 -13.65 -19.42
C ILE A 8 21.36 -14.07 -17.95
N VAL A 9 22.08 -13.28 -17.18
CA VAL A 9 22.29 -13.52 -15.74
C VAL A 9 20.98 -13.57 -14.97
N TYR A 10 20.05 -12.67 -15.29
CA TYR A 10 18.71 -12.69 -14.69
C TYR A 10 17.98 -13.99 -15.03
N GLY A 11 18.01 -14.43 -16.30
CA GLY A 11 17.35 -15.65 -16.74
C GLY A 11 17.90 -16.91 -16.06
N GLU A 12 19.22 -17.01 -15.91
CA GLU A 12 19.85 -18.10 -15.19
C GLU A 12 19.41 -18.15 -13.72
N ASN A 13 19.50 -17.02 -13.01
CA ASN A 13 19.03 -16.90 -11.63
C ASN A 13 17.51 -17.14 -11.48
N PHE A 14 16.73 -16.74 -12.47
CA PHE A 14 15.28 -16.97 -12.50
C PHE A 14 14.97 -18.45 -12.59
N ILE A 15 15.67 -19.18 -13.48
CA ILE A 15 15.53 -20.64 -13.64
C ILE A 15 15.91 -21.37 -12.36
N GLU A 16 17.03 -21.02 -11.73
CA GLU A 16 17.45 -21.60 -10.45
C GLU A 16 16.37 -21.42 -9.37
N ARG A 17 15.82 -20.22 -9.23
CA ARG A 17 14.76 -19.94 -8.24
C ARG A 17 13.45 -20.66 -8.56
N LEU A 18 13.10 -20.79 -9.85
CA LEU A 18 11.92 -21.50 -10.29
C LEU A 18 11.96 -22.97 -9.88
N TYR A 19 13.12 -23.63 -10.08
CA TYR A 19 13.30 -25.04 -9.74
C TYR A 19 13.62 -25.30 -8.26
N ALA A 20 14.17 -24.33 -7.55
CA ALA A 20 14.44 -24.44 -6.11
C ALA A 20 13.18 -24.31 -5.24
N THR A 21 12.08 -23.85 -5.80
CA THR A 21 10.83 -23.61 -5.06
C THR A 21 9.98 -24.88 -5.03
N GLU A 22 9.67 -25.39 -3.84
CA GLU A 22 8.68 -26.44 -3.67
C GLU A 22 7.26 -25.84 -3.72
N GLY A 23 6.38 -26.39 -4.56
CA GLY A 23 4.99 -25.95 -4.72
C GLY A 23 4.80 -24.93 -5.83
N ASP A 24 3.92 -23.95 -5.62
CA ASP A 24 3.58 -22.92 -6.62
C ASP A 24 4.73 -21.90 -6.80
N SER A 25 5.57 -22.18 -7.79
CA SER A 25 6.76 -21.38 -8.09
C SER A 25 6.41 -19.96 -8.53
N LEU A 26 5.33 -19.77 -9.30
CA LEU A 26 4.88 -18.42 -9.72
C LEU A 26 4.37 -17.62 -8.54
N SER A 27 3.68 -18.25 -7.60
CA SER A 27 3.26 -17.59 -6.37
C SER A 27 4.46 -17.11 -5.56
N SER A 28 5.50 -17.93 -5.44
CA SER A 28 6.73 -17.54 -4.75
C SER A 28 7.42 -16.36 -5.42
N LEU A 29 7.63 -16.40 -6.74
CA LEU A 29 8.30 -15.35 -7.51
C LEU A 29 7.50 -14.04 -7.57
N SER A 30 6.17 -14.13 -7.50
CA SER A 30 5.28 -12.96 -7.52
C SER A 30 4.89 -12.46 -6.14
N ASN A 31 5.48 -12.96 -5.06
CA ASN A 31 5.09 -12.66 -3.68
C ASN A 31 3.60 -12.95 -3.37
N GLY A 32 3.05 -14.01 -3.95
CA GLY A 32 1.67 -14.45 -3.77
C GLY A 32 0.64 -13.71 -4.63
N LEU A 33 1.07 -12.86 -5.56
CA LEU A 33 0.17 -12.10 -6.44
C LEU A 33 -0.34 -12.94 -7.61
N ILE A 34 0.44 -13.92 -8.06
CA ILE A 34 0.10 -14.81 -9.18
C ILE A 34 0.25 -16.25 -8.70
N SER A 35 -0.71 -17.10 -9.05
CA SER A 35 -0.66 -18.54 -8.77
C SER A 35 -0.64 -19.32 -10.08
N GLU A 36 0.00 -20.47 -10.10
CA GLU A 36 0.01 -21.38 -11.23
C GLU A 36 -1.41 -21.82 -11.64
N SER A 37 -2.36 -21.83 -10.69
CA SER A 37 -3.77 -22.10 -10.98
C SER A 37 -4.41 -21.12 -11.98
N ILE A 38 -3.86 -19.92 -12.14
CA ILE A 38 -4.36 -18.90 -13.10
C ILE A 38 -4.05 -19.30 -14.54
N LEU A 39 -3.07 -20.21 -14.73
CA LEU A 39 -2.63 -20.65 -16.05
C LEU A 39 -3.70 -21.50 -16.74
N GLY A 40 -4.56 -22.19 -15.96
CA GLY A 40 -5.64 -23.03 -16.49
C GLY A 40 -5.18 -24.13 -17.45
N HIS A 41 -3.89 -24.51 -17.38
CA HIS A 41 -3.23 -25.46 -18.28
C HIS A 41 -2.45 -26.49 -17.45
N GLU A 42 -2.71 -27.76 -17.73
CA GLU A 42 -1.94 -28.88 -17.20
C GLU A 42 -0.93 -29.30 -18.26
N GLY A 43 0.34 -28.98 -18.09
CA GLY A 43 1.41 -29.37 -19.01
C GLY A 43 2.55 -28.37 -19.09
N ASP A 44 3.54 -28.67 -19.92
CA ASP A 44 4.72 -27.83 -20.12
C ASP A 44 4.36 -26.48 -20.72
N MET A 45 4.92 -25.43 -20.16
CA MET A 45 4.75 -24.05 -20.60
C MET A 45 6.11 -23.37 -20.75
N ASP A 46 6.25 -22.56 -21.80
CA ASP A 46 7.45 -21.75 -21.98
C ASP A 46 7.35 -20.46 -21.17
N ILE A 47 8.47 -20.05 -20.56
CA ILE A 47 8.60 -18.74 -19.92
C ILE A 47 9.57 -17.90 -20.74
N LEU A 48 9.08 -16.79 -21.29
CA LEU A 48 9.84 -15.85 -22.11
C LEU A 48 10.19 -14.60 -21.30
N ILE A 49 11.46 -14.39 -21.00
CA ILE A 49 11.91 -13.16 -20.33
C ILE A 49 11.86 -12.02 -21.36
N SER A 50 11.10 -10.98 -21.05
CA SER A 50 10.88 -9.83 -21.93
C SER A 50 11.57 -8.57 -21.44
N LEU A 51 12.33 -7.93 -22.34
CA LEU A 51 12.90 -6.60 -22.14
C LEU A 51 11.95 -5.48 -22.58
N THR A 52 11.20 -5.70 -23.64
CA THR A 52 10.28 -4.69 -24.18
C THR A 52 9.03 -4.54 -23.33
N TYR A 53 8.59 -5.62 -22.69
CA TYR A 53 7.47 -5.64 -21.75
C TYR A 53 8.01 -5.89 -20.33
N SER A 54 8.93 -5.03 -19.89
CA SER A 54 9.77 -5.28 -18.72
C SER A 54 9.01 -5.27 -17.38
N LEU A 55 7.91 -4.52 -17.28
CA LEU A 55 7.18 -4.28 -16.02
C LEU A 55 5.91 -5.12 -15.87
N GLY A 56 5.65 -6.07 -16.77
CA GLY A 56 4.40 -6.82 -16.77
C GLY A 56 4.56 -8.30 -17.06
N ILE A 57 3.43 -9.01 -16.95
CA ILE A 57 3.30 -10.40 -17.33
C ILE A 57 2.20 -10.49 -18.38
N MET A 58 2.42 -11.32 -19.40
CA MET A 58 1.40 -11.66 -20.38
C MET A 58 1.29 -13.18 -20.48
N LEU A 59 0.07 -13.68 -20.39
CA LEU A 59 -0.24 -15.09 -20.55
C LEU A 59 -0.84 -15.33 -21.95
N ASN A 60 -0.27 -16.25 -22.70
CA ASN A 60 -0.82 -16.71 -23.97
C ASN A 60 -1.17 -18.20 -23.88
N THR A 61 -2.47 -18.47 -23.78
CA THR A 61 -3.03 -19.83 -23.73
C THR A 61 -3.65 -20.28 -25.07
N ALA A 62 -3.74 -19.36 -26.03
CA ALA A 62 -4.37 -19.62 -27.33
C ALA A 62 -3.41 -20.23 -28.37
N SER A 63 -2.11 -20.29 -28.11
CA SER A 63 -1.12 -20.91 -28.98
C SER A 63 -1.07 -22.44 -28.81
N VAL A 64 -0.54 -23.13 -29.82
CA VAL A 64 -0.34 -24.61 -29.77
C VAL A 64 0.51 -25.02 -28.57
N LYS A 65 1.49 -24.20 -28.18
CA LYS A 65 2.25 -24.31 -26.97
C LYS A 65 2.04 -23.03 -26.13
N PRO A 66 1.36 -23.11 -25.00
CA PRO A 66 1.15 -21.95 -24.15
C PRO A 66 2.47 -21.38 -23.64
N TYR A 67 2.51 -20.06 -23.44
CA TYR A 67 3.67 -19.41 -22.87
C TYR A 67 3.29 -18.21 -21.98
N ILE A 68 4.15 -17.93 -21.02
CA ILE A 68 4.09 -16.73 -20.19
C ILE A 68 5.24 -15.80 -20.58
N THR A 69 4.92 -14.55 -20.84
CA THR A 69 5.94 -13.51 -20.97
C THR A 69 6.15 -12.89 -19.59
N TRP A 70 7.36 -13.01 -19.07
CA TRP A 70 7.76 -12.48 -17.77
C TRP A 70 8.68 -11.27 -17.98
N GLY A 71 8.23 -10.11 -17.54
CA GLY A 71 9.00 -8.88 -17.67
C GLY A 71 10.25 -8.89 -16.81
N TYR A 72 11.36 -8.46 -17.34
CA TYR A 72 12.67 -8.43 -16.69
C TYR A 72 12.68 -7.67 -15.34
N GLU A 73 11.82 -6.66 -15.19
CA GLU A 73 11.71 -5.83 -13.98
C GLU A 73 10.38 -6.04 -13.24
N VAL A 74 9.58 -7.02 -13.63
CA VAL A 74 8.24 -7.23 -13.04
C VAL A 74 8.28 -7.59 -11.56
N GLU A 75 9.34 -8.25 -11.09
CA GLU A 75 9.52 -8.56 -9.67
C GLU A 75 9.64 -7.31 -8.81
N ASN A 76 10.24 -6.24 -9.33
CA ASN A 76 10.27 -4.94 -8.66
C ASN A 76 8.87 -4.34 -8.50
N VAL A 77 7.99 -4.56 -9.48
CA VAL A 77 6.57 -4.16 -9.39
C VAL A 77 5.86 -4.95 -8.29
N PHE A 78 6.09 -6.25 -8.18
CA PHE A 78 5.51 -7.07 -7.12
C PHE A 78 5.98 -6.63 -5.73
N LEU A 79 7.27 -6.33 -5.57
CA LEU A 79 7.80 -5.79 -4.32
C LEU A 79 7.15 -4.44 -3.98
N ALA A 80 7.05 -3.54 -4.95
CA ALA A 80 6.42 -2.23 -4.75
C ALA A 80 4.93 -2.36 -4.36
N ILE A 81 4.18 -3.30 -4.95
CA ILE A 81 2.79 -3.58 -4.58
C ILE A 81 2.71 -4.07 -3.13
N LYS A 82 3.57 -5.02 -2.75
CA LYS A 82 3.61 -5.58 -1.39
C LYS A 82 3.97 -4.51 -0.35
N ASP A 83 4.98 -3.68 -0.63
CA ASP A 83 5.37 -2.58 0.23
C ASP A 83 4.25 -1.54 0.36
N HIS A 84 3.56 -1.26 -0.73
CA HIS A 84 2.40 -0.36 -0.71
C HIS A 84 1.26 -0.91 0.17
N GLU A 85 0.95 -2.20 0.07
CA GLU A 85 -0.06 -2.85 0.93
C GLU A 85 0.36 -2.83 2.41
N ALA A 86 1.63 -3.14 2.71
CA ALA A 86 2.16 -3.08 4.07
C ALA A 86 2.08 -1.65 4.64
N ASN A 87 2.46 -0.64 3.87
CA ASN A 87 2.37 0.76 4.25
C ASN A 87 0.92 1.19 4.50
N GLN A 88 -0.04 0.73 3.70
CA GLN A 88 -1.46 1.00 3.92
C GLN A 88 -1.97 0.42 5.25
N ILE A 89 -1.51 -0.76 5.65
CA ILE A 89 -1.85 -1.35 6.96
C ILE A 89 -1.30 -0.47 8.09
N VAL A 90 -0.02 -0.08 8.01
CA VAL A 90 0.62 0.79 8.99
C VAL A 90 -0.11 2.14 9.10
N GLU A 91 -0.47 2.75 7.96
CA GLU A 91 -1.25 3.99 7.94
C GLU A 91 -2.61 3.82 8.62
N ARG A 92 -3.34 2.74 8.34
CA ARG A 92 -4.64 2.46 8.97
C ARG A 92 -4.51 2.23 10.48
N VAL A 93 -3.52 1.46 10.91
CA VAL A 93 -3.26 1.25 12.33
C VAL A 93 -2.96 2.56 13.04
N THR A 94 -2.10 3.40 12.45
CA THR A 94 -1.76 4.73 12.97
C THR A 94 -2.99 5.64 13.06
N PHE A 95 -3.83 5.63 12.04
CA PHE A 95 -5.09 6.36 12.00
C PHE A 95 -6.02 5.97 13.16
N PHE A 96 -6.33 4.67 13.30
CA PHE A 96 -7.24 4.19 14.37
C PHE A 96 -6.65 4.39 15.77
N LYS A 97 -5.34 4.17 15.95
CA LYS A 97 -4.64 4.44 17.20
C LYS A 97 -4.78 5.90 17.62
N ASN A 98 -4.73 6.82 16.68
CA ASN A 98 -4.88 8.24 16.97
C ASN A 98 -6.32 8.63 17.27
N LEU A 99 -7.31 8.03 16.63
CA LEU A 99 -8.73 8.25 16.96
C LEU A 99 -9.18 7.58 18.24
N GLY A 100 -8.49 6.53 18.69
CA GLY A 100 -8.80 5.83 19.95
C GLY A 100 -8.49 6.60 21.24
N ASP A 101 -7.78 7.73 21.16
CA ASP A 101 -7.52 8.61 22.30
C ASP A 101 -8.62 9.67 22.42
N LYS A 102 -9.30 9.71 23.57
CA LYS A 102 -10.42 10.63 23.80
C LYS A 102 -10.06 12.10 23.59
N THR A 103 -8.92 12.53 24.13
CA THR A 103 -8.52 13.95 24.05
C THR A 103 -8.18 14.33 22.61
N ARG A 104 -7.48 13.46 21.86
CA ARG A 104 -7.20 13.67 20.42
C ARG A 104 -8.49 13.75 19.61
N TYR A 105 -9.43 12.86 19.86
CA TYR A 105 -10.75 12.92 19.21
C TYR A 105 -11.44 14.25 19.48
N GLU A 106 -11.46 14.72 20.72
CA GLU A 106 -12.05 16.02 21.08
C GLU A 106 -11.31 17.20 20.45
N VAL A 107 -9.98 17.15 20.31
CA VAL A 107 -9.18 18.14 19.57
C VAL A 107 -9.58 18.14 18.10
N LEU A 108 -9.69 16.97 17.44
CA LEU A 108 -10.14 16.84 16.07
C LEU A 108 -11.53 17.44 15.88
N MET A 109 -12.46 17.19 16.80
CA MET A 109 -13.82 17.75 16.74
C MET A 109 -13.85 19.29 16.93
N ASN A 110 -12.94 19.86 17.70
CA ASN A 110 -12.79 21.32 17.78
C ASN A 110 -12.33 21.91 16.44
N ILE A 111 -11.35 21.27 15.79
CA ILE A 111 -10.87 21.69 14.47
C ILE A 111 -11.99 21.59 13.42
N ALA A 112 -12.76 20.51 13.44
CA ALA A 112 -13.91 20.33 12.53
C ALA A 112 -14.96 21.44 12.68
N LYS A 113 -15.10 22.00 13.90
CA LYS A 113 -15.97 23.16 14.19
C LYS A 113 -15.32 24.51 13.84
N GLY A 114 -14.10 24.52 13.25
CA GLY A 114 -13.36 25.73 12.88
C GLY A 114 -12.59 26.35 14.05
N ILE A 115 -12.52 25.71 15.22
CA ILE A 115 -11.74 26.20 16.36
C ILE A 115 -10.31 25.68 16.24
N THR A 116 -9.41 26.54 15.73
CA THR A 116 -8.00 26.15 15.45
C THR A 116 -6.99 26.75 16.42
N SER A 117 -7.43 27.61 17.33
CA SER A 117 -6.56 28.23 18.36
C SER A 117 -6.24 27.22 19.46
N THR A 118 -4.95 26.85 19.59
CA THR A 118 -4.44 25.96 20.64
C THR A 118 -4.88 26.40 22.05
N LYS A 119 -4.86 27.72 22.31
CA LYS A 119 -5.27 28.28 23.62
C LYS A 119 -6.76 28.08 23.88
N ILE A 120 -7.62 28.26 22.87
CA ILE A 120 -9.07 28.07 23.01
C ILE A 120 -9.39 26.59 23.22
N ILE A 121 -8.78 25.70 22.43
CA ILE A 121 -8.97 24.24 22.56
C ILE A 121 -8.51 23.78 23.96
N ALA A 122 -7.35 24.26 24.42
CA ALA A 122 -6.82 23.95 25.77
C ALA A 122 -7.82 24.34 26.88
N LYS A 123 -8.40 25.53 26.76
CA LYS A 123 -9.44 26.00 27.69
C LYS A 123 -10.71 25.14 27.61
N ASN A 124 -11.18 24.82 26.42
CA ASN A 124 -12.38 24.00 26.21
C ASN A 124 -12.25 22.59 26.81
N LEU A 125 -11.04 22.00 26.73
CA LEU A 125 -10.77 20.64 27.18
C LEU A 125 -10.14 20.58 28.57
N SER A 126 -9.93 21.73 29.25
CA SER A 126 -9.31 21.84 30.58
C SER A 126 -7.92 21.18 30.65
N VAL A 127 -7.11 21.33 29.60
CA VAL A 127 -5.73 20.80 29.51
C VAL A 127 -4.74 21.92 29.18
N SER A 128 -3.44 21.63 29.26
CA SER A 128 -2.41 22.61 28.87
C SER A 128 -2.32 22.84 27.36
N SER A 129 -1.87 24.02 26.97
CA SER A 129 -1.59 24.29 25.53
C SER A 129 -0.49 23.38 24.98
N ALA A 130 0.47 22.95 25.82
CA ALA A 130 1.49 21.98 25.44
C ALA A 130 0.88 20.62 25.11
N THR A 131 -0.09 20.16 25.90
CA THR A 131 -0.85 18.93 25.66
C THR A 131 -1.59 19.00 24.31
N ILE A 132 -2.24 20.12 24.02
CA ILE A 132 -2.91 20.32 22.73
C ILE A 132 -1.92 20.29 21.57
N SER A 133 -0.76 20.96 21.69
CA SER A 133 0.29 20.93 20.65
C SER A 133 0.78 19.51 20.39
N TYR A 134 0.95 18.70 21.42
CA TYR A 134 1.30 17.28 21.31
C TYR A 134 0.21 16.50 20.52
N HIS A 135 -1.06 16.70 20.86
CA HIS A 135 -2.18 16.03 20.17
C HIS A 135 -2.32 16.50 18.72
N LEU A 136 -2.10 17.79 18.42
CA LEU A 136 -2.10 18.31 17.06
C LEU A 136 -1.00 17.66 16.22
N ASN A 137 0.22 17.54 16.74
CA ASN A 137 1.32 16.87 16.04
C ASN A 137 0.97 15.39 15.73
N ASN A 138 0.38 14.67 16.66
CA ASN A 138 -0.06 13.30 16.45
C ASN A 138 -1.15 13.20 15.37
N LEU A 139 -2.11 14.12 15.36
CA LEU A 139 -3.16 14.19 14.34
C LEU A 139 -2.60 14.51 12.95
N VAL A 140 -1.58 15.39 12.85
CA VAL A 140 -0.87 15.69 11.59
C VAL A 140 -0.10 14.45 11.11
N THR A 141 0.65 13.79 12.01
CA THR A 141 1.39 12.55 11.69
C THR A 141 0.46 11.45 11.17
N ALA A 142 -0.73 11.34 11.77
CA ALA A 142 -1.77 10.40 11.32
C ALA A 142 -2.54 10.87 10.07
N LYS A 143 -2.17 12.00 9.48
CA LYS A 143 -2.83 12.62 8.32
C LYS A 143 -4.32 12.93 8.53
N LEU A 144 -4.78 12.99 9.78
CA LEU A 144 -6.16 13.32 10.14
C LEU A 144 -6.47 14.81 9.97
N ILE A 145 -5.45 15.64 10.14
CA ILE A 145 -5.48 17.08 9.89
C ILE A 145 -4.25 17.50 9.10
N TYR A 146 -4.33 18.65 8.44
CA TYR A 146 -3.21 19.28 7.76
C TYR A 146 -3.19 20.78 8.04
N LEU A 147 -2.03 21.41 7.82
CA LEU A 147 -1.88 22.86 7.90
C LEU A 147 -2.22 23.48 6.55
N GLU A 148 -3.12 24.44 6.54
CA GLU A 148 -3.46 25.25 5.40
C GLU A 148 -3.05 26.71 5.67
N GLN A 149 -2.42 27.33 4.69
CA GLN A 149 -2.09 28.75 4.78
C GLN A 149 -3.24 29.59 4.18
N ILE A 150 -3.94 30.33 5.04
CA ILE A 150 -5.01 31.23 4.64
C ILE A 150 -4.59 32.66 5.02
N LYS A 151 -4.43 33.55 4.02
CA LYS A 151 -4.08 34.95 4.24
C LYS A 151 -2.94 35.12 5.26
N GLU A 152 -1.79 34.51 4.98
CA GLU A 152 -0.57 34.53 5.80
C GLU A 152 -0.68 33.91 7.21
N LYS A 153 -1.80 33.27 7.54
CA LYS A 153 -1.96 32.53 8.79
C LYS A 153 -2.08 31.05 8.51
N ASN A 154 -1.31 30.26 9.25
CA ASN A 154 -1.43 28.80 9.24
C ASN A 154 -2.62 28.38 10.10
N THR A 155 -3.52 27.60 9.54
CA THR A 155 -4.68 27.04 10.23
C THR A 155 -4.77 25.53 10.02
N TYR A 156 -5.27 24.83 11.00
CA TYR A 156 -5.50 23.37 10.87
C TYR A 156 -6.84 23.13 10.20
N LYS A 157 -6.84 22.14 9.29
CA LYS A 157 -8.04 21.63 8.61
C LYS A 157 -8.13 20.13 8.75
N VAL A 158 -9.36 19.62 8.83
CA VAL A 158 -9.62 18.18 8.81
C VAL A 158 -9.36 17.63 7.41
N ASN A 159 -8.70 16.49 7.33
CA ASN A 159 -8.43 15.80 6.08
C ASN A 159 -9.52 14.78 5.78
N GLU A 160 -10.68 15.26 5.37
CA GLU A 160 -11.87 14.44 5.13
C GLU A 160 -11.64 13.35 4.09
N GLU A 161 -10.85 13.65 3.04
CA GLU A 161 -10.52 12.71 1.97
C GLU A 161 -9.73 11.49 2.52
N VAL A 162 -8.69 11.77 3.33
CA VAL A 162 -7.89 10.70 3.95
C VAL A 162 -8.74 9.88 4.91
N ILE A 163 -9.60 10.53 5.71
CA ILE A 163 -10.51 9.85 6.64
C ILE A 163 -11.41 8.87 5.87
N LYS A 164 -12.09 9.35 4.84
CA LYS A 164 -12.99 8.53 4.03
C LYS A 164 -12.25 7.37 3.37
N ARG A 165 -11.14 7.64 2.69
CA ARG A 165 -10.33 6.61 2.03
C ARG A 165 -9.84 5.54 2.99
N THR A 166 -9.44 5.93 4.21
CA THR A 166 -8.93 4.99 5.22
C THR A 166 -10.03 4.08 5.76
N ILE A 167 -11.23 4.64 6.00
CA ILE A 167 -12.40 3.87 6.45
C ILE A 167 -12.85 2.92 5.33
N ASP A 168 -12.96 3.40 4.10
CA ASP A 168 -13.33 2.57 2.94
C ASP A 168 -12.32 1.43 2.72
N GLY A 169 -11.03 1.71 2.89
CA GLY A 169 -9.96 0.71 2.84
C GLY A 169 -10.09 -0.36 3.91
N PHE A 170 -10.41 0.03 5.14
CA PHE A 170 -10.65 -0.91 6.24
C PHE A 170 -11.86 -1.81 5.96
N ILE A 171 -12.96 -1.26 5.47
CA ILE A 171 -14.17 -2.03 5.11
C ILE A 171 -13.83 -3.07 4.03
N LYS A 172 -13.09 -2.67 2.99
CA LYS A 172 -12.64 -3.59 1.93
C LYS A 172 -11.78 -4.74 2.46
N ASP A 173 -10.91 -4.47 3.44
CA ASP A 173 -10.08 -5.53 4.04
C ASP A 173 -10.93 -6.57 4.79
N LEU A 174 -12.01 -6.15 5.46
CA LEU A 174 -12.96 -7.06 6.11
C LEU A 174 -13.73 -7.93 5.11
N GLU A 175 -14.07 -7.38 3.94
CA GLU A 175 -14.79 -8.09 2.88
C GLU A 175 -13.89 -9.11 2.16
N LYS A 176 -12.61 -8.80 1.92
CA LYS A 176 -11.64 -9.72 1.30
C LYS A 176 -11.49 -11.02 2.11
N LYS A 177 -11.57 -10.97 3.44
CA LYS A 177 -11.49 -12.15 4.31
C LYS A 177 -12.73 -13.05 4.24
N LYS A 178 -13.89 -12.53 3.86
CA LYS A 178 -15.12 -13.32 3.72
C LYS A 178 -15.13 -14.16 2.44
N LYS A 179 -14.41 -13.75 1.39
CA LYS A 179 -14.35 -14.47 0.10
C LYS A 179 -13.31 -15.59 0.06
N LYS A 180 -12.45 -15.74 1.09
CA LYS A 180 -11.42 -16.78 1.20
C LYS A 180 -11.83 -17.97 2.09
N LYS A 181 -13.07 -18.03 2.52
CA LYS A 181 -13.71 -19.18 3.18
C LYS A 181 -14.73 -19.80 2.23
#